data_c4f43535a43fafcc6a2d181fdc62dd34
#
_entry.id   c4f43535a43fafcc6a2d181fdc62dd34
#
_cell.length_a   1.000
_cell.length_b   1.000
_cell.length_c   1.000
_cell.angle_alpha   90.00
_cell.angle_beta   90.00
_cell.angle_gamma   90.00
#
_symmetry.space_group_name_H-M   'P 1'
#
loop_
_entity.id
_entity.type
_entity.pdbx_description
1 polymer ?
#
loop_
_entity_poly.entity_id
_entity_poly.type
_entity_poly.pdbx_seq_one_letter_code
_entity_poly.pdbx_strand_id
1 'polypeptide(L)'
;MNKVILIGRLTRDLEPKNAKSGMLYVNFTLAVNRRVKTGEEKKADFFNCTAFNYTAENMIKFLHKGSQIAVEGRGQIDKYQDKDGNNREKFSVQVDSVEFLSDGAPKSRKSADPLDDEFDGGTDMDIPF
;
A
#
# COMPACT_ATOMS: atom_id res chain seq x y z
N MET A 1 1.77 -1.88 -22.55
CA MET A 1 1.32 -2.45 -21.27
C MET A 1 1.82 -1.60 -20.12
N ASN A 2 0.97 -1.28 -19.18
CA ASN A 2 1.37 -0.47 -18.04
C ASN A 2 0.83 -1.16 -16.79
N LYS A 3 1.71 -1.83 -16.07
CA LYS A 3 1.31 -2.61 -14.91
C LYS A 3 2.29 -2.42 -13.78
N VAL A 4 1.78 -2.11 -12.60
CA VAL A 4 2.60 -1.94 -11.41
C VAL A 4 2.07 -2.88 -10.36
N ILE A 5 2.95 -3.61 -9.70
CA ILE A 5 2.57 -4.52 -8.62
C ILE A 5 3.44 -4.16 -7.43
N LEU A 6 2.82 -3.83 -6.31
CA LEU A 6 3.54 -3.43 -5.12
C LEU A 6 3.03 -4.19 -3.90
N ILE A 7 3.93 -4.55 -3.03
CA ILE A 7 3.56 -5.15 -1.74
C ILE A 7 4.16 -4.26 -0.68
N GLY A 8 3.33 -3.77 0.20
CA GLY A 8 3.81 -2.88 1.25
C GLY A 8 2.76 -2.68 2.34
N ARG A 9 2.97 -1.67 3.15
CA ARG A 9 2.07 -1.40 4.27
C ARG A 9 1.47 -0.01 4.17
N LEU A 10 0.24 0.12 4.64
CA LEU A 10 -0.42 1.41 4.68
C LEU A 10 0.26 2.29 5.72
N THR A 11 0.49 3.54 5.37
CA THR A 11 1.20 4.46 6.26
C THR A 11 0.25 5.21 7.19
N ARG A 12 -1.05 5.16 6.92
CA ARG A 12 -2.04 5.79 7.78
C ARG A 12 -3.40 5.16 7.53
N ASP A 13 -4.36 5.51 8.36
CA ASP A 13 -5.70 5.00 8.18
C ASP A 13 -6.32 5.60 6.93
N LEU A 14 -7.26 4.89 6.35
CA LEU A 14 -7.88 5.30 5.11
C LEU A 14 -9.04 6.25 5.36
N GLU A 15 -9.14 7.29 4.51
CA GLU A 15 -10.20 8.25 4.59
C GLU A 15 -11.03 8.18 3.35
N PRO A 16 -12.31 7.88 3.43
CA PRO A 16 -13.14 7.80 2.25
C PRO A 16 -13.39 9.18 1.67
N LYS A 17 -13.39 9.30 0.37
CA LYS A 17 -13.67 10.54 -0.32
C LYS A 17 -14.63 10.28 -1.46
N ASN A 18 -15.39 11.28 -1.82
CA ASN A 18 -16.31 11.16 -2.92
C ASN A 18 -15.99 12.20 -3.99
N ALA A 19 -15.95 11.75 -5.24
CA ALA A 19 -15.74 12.65 -6.34
C ALA A 19 -17.03 13.41 -6.63
N LYS A 20 -16.96 14.43 -7.48
CA LYS A 20 -18.16 15.20 -7.80
C LYS A 20 -19.23 14.33 -8.39
N SER A 21 -18.87 13.26 -9.07
CA SER A 21 -19.84 12.36 -9.65
C SER A 21 -20.45 11.42 -8.62
N GLY A 22 -20.01 11.47 -7.38
CA GLY A 22 -20.47 10.57 -6.35
C GLY A 22 -19.62 9.33 -6.22
N MET A 23 -18.62 9.16 -7.05
CA MET A 23 -17.80 7.97 -7.02
C MET A 23 -16.91 7.94 -5.77
N LEU A 24 -16.93 6.83 -5.06
CA LEU A 24 -16.11 6.67 -3.87
C LEU A 24 -14.66 6.41 -4.27
N TYR A 25 -13.73 7.04 -3.61
CA TYR A 25 -12.33 6.74 -3.81
C TYR A 25 -11.55 6.95 -2.53
N VAL A 26 -10.36 6.38 -2.48
CA VAL A 26 -9.49 6.58 -1.34
C VAL A 26 -8.07 6.74 -1.84
N ASN A 27 -7.38 7.75 -1.32
CA ASN A 27 -5.97 7.97 -1.64
C ASN A 27 -5.17 7.43 -0.48
N PHE A 28 -4.13 6.69 -0.78
CA PHE A 28 -3.30 6.16 0.29
C PHE A 28 -1.85 6.10 -0.16
N THR A 29 -0.96 6.02 0.81
CA THR A 29 0.46 5.90 0.54
C THR A 29 0.91 4.54 1.03
N LEU A 30 1.59 3.81 0.17
CA LEU A 30 2.06 2.49 0.48
C LEU A 30 3.57 2.53 0.70
N ALA A 31 4.03 2.06 1.82
CA ALA A 31 5.45 2.01 2.12
C ALA A 31 5.99 0.65 1.68
N VAL A 32 6.91 0.67 0.73
CA VAL A 32 7.49 -0.53 0.18
C VAL A 32 8.97 -0.55 0.52
N ASN A 33 9.40 -1.56 1.23
CA ASN A 33 10.79 -1.63 1.65
C ASN A 33 11.72 -1.98 0.50
N ARG A 34 12.83 -1.32 0.45
CA ARG A 34 13.84 -1.64 -0.55
C ARG A 34 14.64 -2.84 -0.07
N ARG A 35 15.18 -3.58 -1.01
CA ARG A 35 16.10 -4.66 -0.66
C ARG A 35 17.43 -3.99 -0.34
N VAL A 36 18.00 -4.32 0.80
CA VAL A 36 19.27 -3.75 1.19
C VAL A 36 20.22 -4.88 1.58
N LYS A 37 21.50 -4.60 1.52
CA LYS A 37 22.49 -5.60 1.90
C LYS A 37 22.59 -5.66 3.41
N THR A 38 23.07 -6.77 3.91
CA THR A 38 23.25 -6.95 5.33
C THR A 38 24.13 -5.84 5.89
N GLY A 39 23.66 -5.24 6.94
CA GLY A 39 24.41 -4.16 7.56
C GLY A 39 24.08 -2.78 7.06
N GLU A 40 23.31 -2.68 6.00
CA GLU A 40 22.93 -1.38 5.49
C GLU A 40 21.65 -0.94 6.15
N GLU A 41 21.44 0.39 6.16
CA GLU A 41 20.27 0.95 6.75
C GLU A 41 19.05 0.63 5.92
N LYS A 42 17.95 0.31 6.57
CA LYS A 42 16.72 -0.01 5.86
C LYS A 42 16.11 1.24 5.28
N LYS A 43 15.60 1.12 4.06
CA LYS A 43 14.97 2.24 3.38
C LYS A 43 13.65 1.78 2.79
N ALA A 44 12.73 2.69 2.67
CA ALA A 44 11.45 2.41 2.07
C ALA A 44 11.10 3.48 1.06
N ASP A 45 10.37 3.08 0.03
CA ASP A 45 9.86 4.02 -0.94
C ASP A 45 8.37 4.16 -0.68
N PHE A 46 7.87 5.37 -0.84
CA PHE A 46 6.47 5.64 -0.59
C PHE A 46 5.76 5.91 -1.90
N PHE A 47 4.75 5.11 -2.19
CA PHE A 47 4.03 5.23 -3.44
C PHE A 47 2.63 5.75 -3.19
N ASN A 48 2.23 6.78 -3.91
CA ASN A 48 0.88 7.32 -3.80
C ASN A 48 -0.04 6.48 -4.65
N CYS A 49 -1.13 6.01 -4.08
CA CYS A 49 -2.05 5.13 -4.77
C CYS A 49 -3.47 5.64 -4.60
N THR A 50 -4.32 5.34 -5.55
CA THR A 50 -5.74 5.67 -5.48
C THR A 50 -6.56 4.47 -5.86
N ALA A 51 -7.52 4.11 -5.01
CA ALA A 51 -8.44 3.02 -5.29
C ALA A 51 -9.85 3.59 -5.42
N PHE A 52 -10.68 2.97 -6.22
CA PHE A 52 -12.01 3.48 -6.51
C PHE A 52 -13.11 2.47 -6.24
N ASN A 53 -14.29 2.98 -5.98
CA ASN A 53 -15.51 2.18 -5.87
C ASN A 53 -15.43 0.95 -4.96
N TYR A 54 -15.69 -0.20 -5.50
CA TYR A 54 -15.75 -1.41 -4.72
C TYR A 54 -14.42 -1.74 -4.02
N THR A 55 -13.32 -1.53 -4.70
CA THR A 55 -12.01 -1.76 -4.12
C THR A 55 -11.79 -0.82 -2.94
N ALA A 56 -12.14 0.46 -3.11
CA ALA A 56 -11.99 1.42 -2.04
C ALA A 56 -12.89 1.06 -0.85
N GLU A 57 -14.10 0.62 -1.14
CA GLU A 57 -15.03 0.25 -0.09
C GLU A 57 -14.50 -0.91 0.75
N ASN A 58 -13.98 -1.94 0.09
CA ASN A 58 -13.43 -3.07 0.82
C ASN A 58 -12.20 -2.69 1.62
N MET A 59 -11.35 -1.84 1.08
CA MET A 59 -10.18 -1.40 1.79
C MET A 59 -10.57 -0.66 3.07
N ILE A 60 -11.53 0.24 2.97
CA ILE A 60 -11.94 1.02 4.13
C ILE A 60 -12.53 0.11 5.21
N LYS A 61 -13.26 -0.92 4.82
CA LYS A 61 -13.85 -1.81 5.78
C LYS A 61 -12.86 -2.68 6.54
N PHE A 62 -11.84 -3.13 5.88
CA PHE A 62 -10.96 -4.13 6.47
C PHE A 62 -9.53 -3.72 6.76
N LEU A 63 -9.10 -2.59 6.27
CA LEU A 63 -7.71 -2.19 6.41
C LEU A 63 -7.53 -0.96 7.30
N HIS A 64 -6.35 -0.84 7.86
CA HIS A 64 -6.02 0.30 8.69
C HIS A 64 -4.52 0.56 8.62
N LYS A 65 -4.05 1.55 9.33
CA LYS A 65 -2.63 1.88 9.35
C LYS A 65 -1.83 0.63 9.69
N GLY A 66 -0.83 0.35 8.94
CA GLY A 66 0.04 -0.81 9.17
C GLY A 66 -0.36 -2.08 8.47
N SER A 67 -1.56 -2.11 7.87
CA SER A 67 -1.99 -3.31 7.15
C SER A 67 -1.08 -3.58 5.96
N GLN A 68 -0.76 -4.83 5.72
CA GLN A 68 0.07 -5.21 4.60
C GLN A 68 -0.81 -5.68 3.45
N ILE A 69 -0.58 -5.14 2.28
CA ILE A 69 -1.39 -5.44 1.11
C ILE A 69 -0.55 -5.56 -0.14
N ALA A 70 -1.08 -6.23 -1.12
CA ALA A 70 -0.49 -6.27 -2.46
C ALA A 70 -1.43 -5.47 -3.37
N VAL A 71 -0.86 -4.56 -4.12
CA VAL A 71 -1.61 -3.68 -5.00
C VAL A 71 -1.21 -3.96 -6.44
N GLU A 72 -2.19 -4.04 -7.31
CA GLU A 72 -1.94 -4.19 -8.73
C GLU A 72 -2.68 -3.07 -9.44
N GLY A 73 -2.00 -2.36 -10.30
CA GLY A 73 -2.64 -1.26 -11.00
C GLY A 73 -1.77 -0.71 -12.11
N ARG A 74 -2.02 0.53 -12.48
CA ARG A 74 -1.30 1.19 -13.55
C ARG A 74 -0.53 2.37 -13.00
N GLY A 75 0.67 2.58 -13.49
CA GLY A 75 1.45 3.75 -13.12
C GLY A 75 0.99 4.95 -13.93
N GLN A 76 0.96 6.11 -13.32
CA GLN A 76 0.57 7.33 -14.00
C GLN A 76 1.50 8.45 -13.57
N ILE A 77 1.95 9.22 -14.53
CA ILE A 77 2.79 10.36 -14.24
C ILE A 77 2.04 11.62 -14.61
N ASP A 78 1.83 12.48 -13.63
CA ASP A 78 1.14 13.74 -13.86
C ASP A 78 2.14 14.88 -13.79
N LYS A 79 2.06 15.80 -14.72
CA LYS A 79 2.95 16.94 -14.73
C LYS A 79 2.22 18.15 -14.19
N TYR A 80 2.88 18.93 -13.40
CA TYR A 80 2.27 20.11 -12.83
C TYR A 80 3.34 21.17 -12.57
N GLN A 81 2.92 22.39 -12.27
CA GLN A 81 3.84 23.46 -11.95
C GLN A 81 3.68 23.75 -10.45
N ASP A 82 4.78 23.92 -9.76
CA ASP A 82 4.70 24.24 -8.35
C ASP A 82 4.54 25.76 -8.17
N LYS A 83 4.54 26.23 -6.95
CA LYS A 83 4.32 27.63 -6.65
C LYS A 83 5.38 28.53 -7.25
N ASP A 84 6.56 28.00 -7.46
CA ASP A 84 7.64 28.80 -8.01
C ASP A 84 7.68 28.73 -9.54
N GLY A 85 6.73 28.08 -10.14
CA GLY A 85 6.68 27.97 -11.59
C GLY A 85 7.53 26.86 -12.16
N ASN A 86 8.13 26.04 -11.34
CA ASN A 86 8.96 24.95 -11.84
C ASN A 86 8.10 23.76 -12.27
N ASN A 87 8.50 23.12 -13.35
CA ASN A 87 7.78 21.96 -13.81
C ASN A 87 8.13 20.76 -12.94
N ARG A 88 7.12 20.05 -12.50
CA ARG A 88 7.30 18.90 -11.65
C ARG A 88 6.50 17.73 -12.16
N GLU A 89 6.85 16.54 -11.69
CA GLU A 89 6.13 15.34 -12.08
C GLU A 89 5.76 14.57 -10.81
N LYS A 90 4.60 13.94 -10.84
CA LYS A 90 4.15 13.16 -9.72
C LYS A 90 3.76 11.79 -10.23
N PHE A 91 4.32 10.73 -9.63
CA PHE A 91 3.98 9.37 -9.98
C PHE A 91 2.90 8.88 -9.04
N SER A 92 1.88 8.24 -9.57
CA SER A 92 0.86 7.64 -8.74
C SER A 92 0.44 6.31 -9.35
N VAL A 93 -0.22 5.46 -8.58
CA VAL A 93 -0.69 4.18 -9.04
C VAL A 93 -2.20 4.19 -8.98
N GLN A 94 -2.84 3.92 -10.11
CA GLN A 94 -4.28 3.80 -10.18
C GLN A 94 -4.57 2.33 -9.94
N VAL A 95 -5.16 2.01 -8.81
CA VAL A 95 -5.28 0.64 -8.36
C VAL A 95 -6.41 -0.10 -9.05
N ASP A 96 -6.12 -1.28 -9.58
CA ASP A 96 -7.12 -2.11 -10.21
C ASP A 96 -7.58 -3.20 -9.24
N SER A 97 -6.68 -3.73 -8.45
CA SER A 97 -7.07 -4.73 -7.46
C SER A 97 -6.12 -4.73 -6.27
N VAL A 98 -6.60 -5.20 -5.14
CA VAL A 98 -5.81 -5.25 -3.91
C VAL A 98 -6.01 -6.61 -3.27
N GLU A 99 -4.93 -7.18 -2.79
CA GLU A 99 -5.01 -8.42 -2.06
C GLU A 99 -4.58 -8.16 -0.62
N PHE A 100 -5.38 -8.57 0.33
CA PHE A 100 -5.09 -8.29 1.73
C PHE A 100 -4.18 -9.40 2.27
N LEU A 101 -3.03 -9.02 2.77
CA LEU A 101 -2.04 -9.98 3.24
C LEU A 101 -1.99 -10.10 4.75
N SER A 102 -2.09 -8.97 5.45
CA SER A 102 -2.01 -8.99 6.89
C SER A 102 -2.70 -7.75 7.39
N ASP A 103 -3.37 -7.82 8.51
CA ASP A 103 -4.09 -6.66 9.01
C ASP A 103 -3.21 -5.75 9.87
N GLY A 104 -2.01 -6.11 10.12
CA GLY A 104 -1.14 -5.26 10.93
C GLY A 104 -1.43 -5.29 12.43
N ALA A 105 -2.30 -6.17 12.86
CA ALA A 105 -2.64 -6.24 14.27
C ALA A 105 -2.05 -7.49 14.86
N PRO A 106 -0.84 -7.48 15.20
CA PRO A 106 -0.15 -8.64 15.66
C PRO A 106 -0.67 -9.37 16.82
N LYS A 107 -0.96 -8.72 17.88
CA LYS A 107 -1.22 -9.42 19.02
C LYS A 107 -2.36 -10.31 19.04
N SER A 108 -3.38 -10.02 18.47
CA SER A 108 -4.52 -10.83 18.64
C SER A 108 -4.32 -12.15 17.95
N ARG A 109 -3.48 -12.20 16.97
CA ARG A 109 -3.33 -13.35 16.33
C ARG A 109 -2.43 -14.28 16.88
N LYS A 110 -1.39 -13.92 17.35
CA LYS A 110 -0.49 -14.78 17.85
C LYS A 110 -0.96 -15.59 18.91
N SER A 111 -1.84 -15.20 19.62
CA SER A 111 -2.19 -15.99 20.75
C SER A 111 -3.07 -17.10 20.26
N ALA A 112 -3.51 -17.04 19.11
CA ALA A 112 -4.44 -17.98 18.65
C ALA A 112 -3.87 -19.28 18.15
N ASP A 113 -2.77 -19.26 17.52
CA ASP A 113 -2.32 -20.47 16.90
C ASP A 113 -0.83 -20.55 16.79
N PRO A 114 -0.23 -21.50 17.42
CA PRO A 114 1.19 -21.65 17.40
C PRO A 114 1.69 -21.94 16.00
N LEU A 115 0.85 -22.53 15.21
CA LEU A 115 1.24 -22.85 13.90
C LEU A 115 1.38 -21.59 13.08
N ASP A 116 0.57 -20.64 13.32
CA ASP A 116 0.65 -19.40 12.61
C ASP A 116 1.95 -18.69 12.94
N ASP A 117 2.36 -18.76 14.15
CA ASP A 117 3.58 -18.11 14.54
C ASP A 117 4.73 -18.74 13.83
N GLU A 118 4.74 -20.00 13.70
CA GLU A 118 5.80 -20.67 13.08
C GLU A 118 5.82 -20.30 11.64
N PHE A 119 4.68 -20.22 11.05
CA PHE A 119 4.57 -19.87 9.71
C PHE A 119 5.01 -18.46 9.46
N ASP A 120 4.62 -17.57 10.25
CA ASP A 120 5.01 -16.19 10.12
C ASP A 120 6.48 -16.06 10.20
N GLY A 121 7.06 -16.77 11.08
CA GLY A 121 8.47 -16.69 11.24
C GLY A 121 9.16 -17.06 9.97
N GLY A 122 8.59 -17.98 9.29
CA GLY A 122 9.25 -18.39 8.12
C GLY A 122 8.99 -17.53 6.97
N THR A 123 7.80 -17.01 6.89
CA THR A 123 7.54 -16.30 5.76
C THR A 123 7.98 -14.98 5.79
N ASP A 124 7.73 -14.38 6.78
CA ASP A 124 7.98 -13.09 6.82
C ASP A 124 9.21 -12.71 6.41
N MET A 125 9.98 -13.24 6.88
CA MET A 125 11.13 -12.72 6.72
C MET A 125 11.57 -12.91 5.45
N ASP A 126 11.15 -13.83 5.06
CA ASP A 126 11.66 -14.12 3.96
C ASP A 126 11.50 -13.32 2.99
N ILE A 127 10.72 -12.97 3.05
CA ILE A 127 10.46 -12.42 2.15
C ILE A 127 11.08 -11.44 1.74
N PRO A 128 11.78 -11.56 1.23
CA PRO A 128 12.60 -10.78 0.78
C PRO A 128 12.11 -9.95 -0.17
N PHE A 129 11.16 -9.72 -0.32
CA PHE A 129 10.85 -8.83 -1.26
C PHE A 129 11.18 -7.60 -0.94
#